data_152ab7846669984054dcc9f5077f80e1
#
_entry.id   152ab7846669984054dcc9f5077f80e1
#
_cell.length_a   1.000
_cell.length_b   1.000
_cell.length_c   1.000
_cell.angle_alpha   90.00
_cell.angle_beta   90.00
_cell.angle_gamma   90.00
#
_symmetry.space_group_name_H-M   'P 1'
#
loop_
_entity.id
_entity.type
_entity.pdbx_description
1 polymer ?
#
loop_
_entity_poly.entity_id
_entity_poly.type
_entity_poly.pdbx_seq_one_letter_code
_entity_poly.pdbx_strand_id
1 'polypeptide(L)'
;MKVEVRNGAATIEGYVNVTERLSKPIRDVRGNFLEKVAQGAFNSALQRNNNVELRFNHRKKLGDQKDGSLELHEDSIGLYAKATVTDAEVVELAEKRQLKGWSFGFKKLEDEWEKQENMPEIRTLKEIDMSEVSILSVNPAYIATSISVRSDAEEDLLECRSNESATGKLEYDIEERSKSDDNKETSNKKYHDILNKMKA
;
A
#
# COMPACT_ATOMS: atom_id res chain seq x y z
N MET A 1 4.68 3.60 -8.35
CA MET A 1 3.90 2.35 -8.20
C MET A 1 3.32 2.01 -9.55
N LYS A 2 3.55 0.80 -10.02
CA LYS A 2 2.97 0.25 -11.26
C LYS A 2 1.89 -0.76 -10.86
N VAL A 3 0.78 -0.76 -11.59
CA VAL A 3 -0.35 -1.66 -11.36
C VAL A 3 -0.74 -2.31 -12.68
N GLU A 4 -0.76 -3.63 -12.70
CA GLU A 4 -1.15 -4.45 -13.84
C GLU A 4 -2.29 -5.37 -13.42
N VAL A 5 -3.40 -5.38 -14.18
CA VAL A 5 -4.54 -6.25 -13.89
C VAL A 5 -4.76 -7.20 -15.05
N ARG A 6 -4.64 -8.52 -14.80
CA ARG A 6 -4.84 -9.59 -15.77
C ARG A 6 -5.50 -10.80 -15.12
N ASN A 7 -6.39 -11.45 -15.84
CA ASN A 7 -7.02 -12.70 -15.42
C ASN A 7 -7.63 -12.68 -13.99
N GLY A 8 -8.16 -11.53 -13.56
CA GLY A 8 -8.76 -11.38 -12.24
C GLY A 8 -7.76 -11.27 -11.09
N ALA A 9 -6.48 -11.03 -11.38
CA ALA A 9 -5.45 -10.73 -10.42
C ALA A 9 -4.82 -9.34 -10.67
N ALA A 10 -4.40 -8.66 -9.62
CA ALA A 10 -3.65 -7.42 -9.71
C ALA A 10 -2.20 -7.64 -9.26
N THR A 11 -1.24 -7.32 -10.13
CA THR A 11 0.17 -7.22 -9.77
C THR A 11 0.50 -5.75 -9.51
N ILE A 12 1.00 -5.45 -8.33
CA ILE A 12 1.26 -4.10 -7.85
C ILE A 12 2.72 -4.05 -7.43
N GLU A 13 3.51 -3.15 -8.02
CA GLU A 13 4.93 -3.05 -7.75
C GLU A 13 5.42 -1.61 -7.60
N GLY A 14 6.48 -1.41 -6.81
CA GLY A 14 7.14 -0.13 -6.64
C GLY A 14 7.74 0.07 -5.26
N TYR A 15 8.34 1.23 -5.04
CA TYR A 15 8.97 1.55 -3.76
C TYR A 15 7.92 1.86 -2.69
N VAL A 16 8.01 1.12 -1.58
CA VAL A 16 7.24 1.36 -0.36
C VAL A 16 7.78 2.58 0.38
N ASN A 17 9.11 2.71 0.43
CA ASN A 17 9.81 3.84 1.01
C ASN A 17 11.14 4.08 0.29
N VAL A 18 11.59 5.34 0.24
CA VAL A 18 12.90 5.73 -0.25
C VAL A 18 13.77 6.08 0.94
N THR A 19 14.88 5.36 1.11
CA THR A 19 15.83 5.58 2.23
C THR A 19 16.54 6.92 2.10
N GLU A 20 17.06 7.45 3.21
CA GLU A 20 17.74 8.74 3.35
C GLU A 20 16.92 9.97 2.89
N ARG A 21 15.67 9.80 2.52
CA ARG A 21 14.78 10.88 2.10
C ARG A 21 13.89 11.33 3.24
N LEU A 22 13.88 12.63 3.51
CA LEU A 22 13.02 13.22 4.53
C LEU A 22 11.54 13.11 4.16
N SER A 23 10.73 12.76 5.14
CA SER A 23 9.28 12.77 5.06
C SER A 23 8.73 14.20 5.00
N LYS A 24 7.44 14.33 4.72
CA LYS A 24 6.68 15.54 5.12
C LYS A 24 6.66 15.63 6.64
N PRO A 25 6.37 16.83 7.19
CA PRO A 25 6.25 16.99 8.64
C PRO A 25 5.23 16.01 9.23
N ILE A 26 5.69 15.23 10.20
CA ILE A 26 4.89 14.30 11.00
C ILE A 26 4.55 15.01 12.31
N ARG A 27 3.27 14.95 12.71
CA ARG A 27 2.80 15.56 13.94
C ARG A 27 2.86 14.55 15.09
N ASP A 28 3.49 14.95 16.18
CA ASP A 28 3.58 14.21 17.43
C ASP A 28 3.18 15.12 18.59
N VAL A 29 3.05 14.57 19.80
CA VAL A 29 2.77 15.30 21.05
C VAL A 29 3.83 16.36 21.36
N ARG A 30 5.07 16.18 20.89
CA ARG A 30 6.21 17.08 21.04
C ARG A 30 6.27 18.19 19.98
N GLY A 31 5.43 18.13 18.95
CA GLY A 31 5.44 19.03 17.82
C GLY A 31 5.61 18.32 16.49
N ASN A 32 5.97 19.08 15.45
CA ASN A 32 6.24 18.51 14.12
C ASN A 32 7.71 18.08 14.02
N PHE A 33 7.96 16.94 13.43
CA PHE A 33 9.31 16.46 13.10
C PHE A 33 9.36 15.93 11.66
N LEU A 34 10.55 15.82 11.12
CA LEU A 34 10.83 15.15 9.85
C LEU A 34 11.44 13.79 10.13
N GLU A 35 11.17 12.80 9.29
CA GLU A 35 11.67 11.45 9.47
C GLU A 35 12.32 10.94 8.19
N LYS A 36 13.36 10.15 8.35
CA LYS A 36 13.96 9.36 7.29
C LYS A 36 14.32 7.96 7.81
N VAL A 37 14.39 7.01 6.91
CA VAL A 37 14.86 5.65 7.19
C VAL A 37 16.29 5.53 6.69
N ALA A 38 17.19 5.07 7.54
CA ALA A 38 18.59 4.87 7.17
C ALA A 38 18.72 3.75 6.13
N GLN A 39 19.70 3.88 5.24
CA GLN A 39 20.07 2.81 4.30
C GLN A 39 20.47 1.55 5.09
N GLY A 40 19.94 0.38 4.67
CA GLY A 40 20.17 -0.90 5.32
C GLY A 40 19.17 -1.26 6.42
N ALA A 41 18.34 -0.31 6.89
CA ALA A 41 17.37 -0.55 7.95
C ALA A 41 16.30 -1.56 7.54
N PHE A 42 15.81 -1.49 6.30
CA PHE A 42 14.86 -2.46 5.78
C PHE A 42 15.50 -3.83 5.55
N ASN A 43 16.71 -3.88 5.01
CA ASN A 43 17.42 -5.15 4.82
C ASN A 43 17.62 -5.88 6.16
N SER A 44 18.03 -5.16 7.21
CA SER A 44 18.16 -5.69 8.56
C SER A 44 16.80 -6.17 9.11
N ALA A 45 15.72 -5.44 8.87
CA ALA A 45 14.37 -5.83 9.27
C ALA A 45 13.91 -7.11 8.56
N LEU A 46 14.13 -7.22 7.25
CA LEU A 46 13.78 -8.40 6.46
C LEU A 46 14.59 -9.65 6.84
N GLN A 47 15.84 -9.48 7.28
CA GLN A 47 16.64 -10.60 7.81
C GLN A 47 16.12 -11.08 9.17
N ARG A 48 15.62 -10.19 10.02
CA ARG A 48 15.01 -10.54 11.31
C ARG A 48 13.63 -11.17 11.16
N ASN A 49 12.77 -10.57 10.34
CA ASN A 49 11.42 -11.06 10.08
C ASN A 49 11.29 -11.46 8.61
N ASN A 50 11.32 -12.75 8.34
CA ASN A 50 11.20 -13.31 7.00
C ASN A 50 9.75 -13.58 6.58
N ASN A 51 8.76 -13.00 7.26
CA ASN A 51 7.35 -13.15 6.95
C ASN A 51 6.56 -11.88 7.21
N VAL A 52 6.89 -10.83 6.46
CA VAL A 52 6.14 -9.58 6.46
C VAL A 52 4.78 -9.81 5.80
N GLU A 53 3.71 -9.33 6.44
CA GLU A 53 2.36 -9.45 5.90
C GLU A 53 2.09 -8.42 4.82
N LEU A 54 1.33 -8.83 3.79
CA LEU A 54 0.70 -7.93 2.82
C LEU A 54 -0.71 -7.61 3.32
N ARG A 55 -1.01 -6.32 3.47
CA ARG A 55 -2.32 -5.86 3.93
C ARG A 55 -2.97 -4.86 2.97
N PHE A 56 -4.25 -4.62 3.14
CA PHE A 56 -4.98 -3.55 2.52
C PHE A 56 -5.44 -2.54 3.57
N ASN A 57 -5.06 -1.26 3.38
CA ASN A 57 -5.36 -0.15 4.29
C ASN A 57 -5.02 -0.47 5.77
N HIS A 58 -3.93 -1.20 6.04
CA HIS A 58 -3.48 -1.65 7.39
C HIS A 58 -4.45 -2.57 8.15
N ARG A 59 -5.51 -3.04 7.50
CA ARG A 59 -6.58 -3.81 8.17
C ARG A 59 -6.73 -5.21 7.65
N LYS A 60 -6.97 -5.36 6.35
CA LYS A 60 -7.29 -6.63 5.73
C LYS A 60 -6.00 -7.33 5.28
N LYS A 61 -5.73 -8.52 5.80
CA LYS A 61 -4.63 -9.33 5.30
C LYS A 61 -4.97 -9.84 3.90
N LEU A 62 -4.02 -9.67 2.98
CA LEU A 62 -4.11 -10.14 1.59
C LEU A 62 -3.20 -11.34 1.32
N GLY A 63 -2.13 -11.48 2.11
CA GLY A 63 -1.14 -12.54 2.00
C GLY A 63 0.12 -12.22 2.78
N ASP A 64 1.25 -12.81 2.41
CA ASP A 64 2.55 -12.55 3.03
C ASP A 64 3.72 -13.03 2.14
N GLN A 65 4.96 -12.90 2.64
CA GLN A 65 6.13 -13.35 1.89
C GLN A 65 6.20 -14.88 1.75
N LYS A 66 5.68 -15.65 2.73
CA LYS A 66 5.76 -17.12 2.72
C LYS A 66 4.80 -17.76 1.74
N ASP A 67 3.63 -17.16 1.51
CA ASP A 67 2.68 -17.65 0.52
C ASP A 67 3.02 -17.21 -0.92
N GLY A 68 4.07 -16.37 -1.06
CA GLY A 68 4.56 -15.88 -2.35
C GLY A 68 3.74 -14.73 -2.94
N SER A 69 2.74 -14.22 -2.23
CA SER A 69 1.95 -13.06 -2.67
C SER A 69 2.70 -11.74 -2.53
N LEU A 70 3.78 -11.69 -1.74
CA LEU A 70 4.59 -10.51 -1.48
C LEU A 70 6.08 -10.81 -1.63
N GLU A 71 6.75 -10.07 -2.51
CA GLU A 71 8.20 -10.02 -2.65
C GLU A 71 8.70 -8.67 -2.14
N LEU A 72 9.70 -8.68 -1.26
CA LEU A 72 10.34 -7.48 -0.69
C LEU A 72 11.84 -7.57 -0.79
N HIS A 73 12.49 -6.46 -1.13
CA HIS A 73 13.92 -6.26 -1.01
C HIS A 73 14.26 -4.79 -0.84
N GLU A 74 15.38 -4.50 -0.20
CA GLU A 74 15.96 -3.17 -0.19
C GLU A 74 17.07 -3.09 -1.24
N ASP A 75 17.07 -2.01 -2.00
CA ASP A 75 18.15 -1.65 -2.93
C ASP A 75 18.76 -0.27 -2.59
N SER A 76 19.53 0.31 -3.50
CA SER A 76 20.15 1.62 -3.30
C SER A 76 19.16 2.79 -3.24
N ILE A 77 17.91 2.58 -3.60
CA ILE A 77 16.84 3.59 -3.57
C ILE A 77 16.04 3.46 -2.28
N GLY A 78 15.71 2.22 -1.87
CA GLY A 78 14.91 1.96 -0.70
C GLY A 78 14.21 0.61 -0.71
N LEU A 79 13.11 0.48 0.03
CA LEU A 79 12.30 -0.74 0.11
C LEU A 79 11.43 -0.87 -1.12
N TYR A 80 11.71 -1.86 -1.96
CA TYR A 80 10.88 -2.24 -3.10
C TYR A 80 9.94 -3.38 -2.75
N ALA A 81 8.70 -3.31 -3.22
CA ALA A 81 7.70 -4.35 -3.09
C ALA A 81 7.11 -4.74 -4.45
N LYS A 82 6.82 -6.04 -4.59
CA LYS A 82 5.97 -6.58 -5.64
C LYS A 82 4.95 -7.51 -5.00
N ALA A 83 3.68 -7.23 -5.24
CA ALA A 83 2.57 -8.02 -4.71
C ALA A 83 1.65 -8.51 -5.82
N THR A 84 1.18 -9.76 -5.68
CA THR A 84 0.14 -10.34 -6.53
C THR A 84 -1.10 -10.60 -5.68
N VAL A 85 -2.21 -9.97 -6.03
CA VAL A 85 -3.45 -9.95 -5.23
C VAL A 85 -4.62 -10.43 -6.07
N THR A 86 -5.40 -11.37 -5.52
CA THR A 86 -6.63 -11.91 -6.13
C THR A 86 -7.90 -11.46 -5.38
N ASP A 87 -7.75 -10.66 -4.34
CA ASP A 87 -8.88 -10.11 -3.58
C ASP A 87 -9.75 -9.23 -4.47
N ALA A 88 -11.05 -9.55 -4.55
CA ALA A 88 -11.97 -8.93 -5.50
C ALA A 88 -12.10 -7.41 -5.29
N GLU A 89 -12.06 -6.92 -4.04
CA GLU A 89 -12.12 -5.49 -3.72
C GLU A 89 -10.88 -4.75 -4.23
N VAL A 90 -9.70 -5.31 -3.98
CA VAL A 90 -8.42 -4.70 -4.40
C VAL A 90 -8.28 -4.73 -5.91
N VAL A 91 -8.68 -5.84 -6.57
CA VAL A 91 -8.68 -5.96 -8.03
C VAL A 91 -9.62 -4.93 -8.66
N GLU A 92 -10.84 -4.78 -8.14
CA GLU A 92 -11.81 -3.77 -8.61
C GLU A 92 -11.27 -2.35 -8.46
N LEU A 93 -10.63 -2.03 -7.32
CA LEU A 93 -10.01 -0.73 -7.09
C LEU A 93 -8.81 -0.48 -8.01
N ALA A 94 -8.05 -1.53 -8.33
CA ALA A 94 -6.96 -1.48 -9.31
C ALA A 94 -7.50 -1.19 -10.72
N GLU A 95 -8.55 -1.91 -11.16
CA GLU A 95 -9.24 -1.68 -12.45
C GLU A 95 -9.77 -0.24 -12.56
N LYS A 96 -10.31 0.30 -11.45
CA LYS A 96 -10.81 1.68 -11.38
C LYS A 96 -9.70 2.74 -11.19
N ARG A 97 -8.43 2.35 -11.11
CA ARG A 97 -7.28 3.24 -10.86
C ARG A 97 -7.39 4.02 -9.54
N GLN A 98 -7.94 3.37 -8.51
CA GLN A 98 -8.23 4.00 -7.22
C GLN A 98 -7.21 3.64 -6.13
N LEU A 99 -6.22 2.79 -6.42
CA LEU A 99 -5.11 2.56 -5.51
C LEU A 99 -4.23 3.82 -5.44
N LYS A 100 -3.74 4.15 -4.24
CA LYS A 100 -3.03 5.42 -3.97
C LYS A 100 -1.53 5.25 -3.74
N GLY A 101 -1.10 4.11 -3.22
CA GLY A 101 0.30 3.87 -2.93
C GLY A 101 0.51 2.75 -1.94
N TRP A 102 1.69 2.81 -1.36
CA TRP A 102 2.17 1.87 -0.36
C TRP A 102 2.29 2.54 1.00
N SER A 103 2.22 1.72 2.04
CA SER A 103 2.57 2.06 3.40
C SER A 103 3.26 0.86 4.05
N PHE A 104 3.96 1.06 5.15
CA PHE A 104 4.51 -0.02 5.96
C PHE A 104 4.26 0.22 7.44
N GLY A 105 4.11 -0.87 8.19
CA GLY A 105 3.94 -0.88 9.63
C GLY A 105 5.18 -1.49 10.29
N PHE A 106 5.66 -0.84 11.36
CA PHE A 106 6.87 -1.23 12.04
C PHE A 106 6.84 -0.86 13.53
N LYS A 107 7.68 -1.55 14.32
CA LYS A 107 8.10 -1.12 15.64
C LYS A 107 9.48 -0.50 15.54
N LYS A 108 9.68 0.65 16.16
CA LYS A 108 10.99 1.25 16.27
C LYS A 108 11.85 0.43 17.23
N LEU A 109 13.06 0.07 16.79
CA LEU A 109 14.08 -0.54 17.64
C LEU A 109 15.15 0.47 18.00
N GLU A 110 15.71 1.19 17.00
CA GLU A 110 16.71 2.23 17.19
C GLU A 110 16.41 3.44 16.32
N ASP A 111 16.49 4.63 16.90
CA ASP A 111 16.37 5.91 16.21
C ASP A 111 17.36 6.94 16.75
N GLU A 112 17.70 7.91 15.92
CA GLU A 112 18.54 9.06 16.24
C GLU A 112 17.77 10.34 15.95
N TRP A 113 17.90 11.32 16.86
CA TRP A 113 17.26 12.61 16.74
C TRP A 113 18.27 13.73 16.61
N GLU A 114 18.10 14.53 15.56
CA GLU A 114 18.95 15.69 15.29
C GLU A 114 18.13 16.98 15.44
N LYS A 115 18.60 17.87 16.34
CA LYS A 115 18.02 19.20 16.51
C LYS A 115 18.60 20.16 15.49
N GLN A 116 17.73 20.94 14.86
CA GLN A 116 18.11 22.00 13.95
C GLN A 116 17.60 23.35 14.47
N GLU A 117 18.40 24.41 14.32
CA GLU A 117 17.95 25.76 14.67
C GLU A 117 16.83 26.22 13.72
N ASN A 118 15.68 26.60 14.29
CA ASN A 118 14.50 27.11 13.57
C ASN A 118 13.84 26.14 12.56
N MET A 119 14.12 24.85 12.65
CA MET A 119 13.50 23.80 11.81
C MET A 119 12.97 22.66 12.68
N PRO A 120 12.02 21.85 12.17
CA PRO A 120 11.60 20.64 12.86
C PRO A 120 12.79 19.69 13.09
N GLU A 121 12.79 18.98 14.23
CA GLU A 121 13.78 17.94 14.50
C GLU A 121 13.73 16.87 13.40
N ILE A 122 14.86 16.25 13.10
CA ILE A 122 14.96 15.13 12.18
C ILE A 122 15.11 13.84 12.99
N ARG A 123 14.19 12.91 12.77
CA ARG A 123 14.28 11.53 13.26
C ARG A 123 14.85 10.63 12.17
N THR A 124 15.93 9.92 12.46
CA THR A 124 16.48 8.90 11.58
C THR A 124 16.20 7.54 12.19
N LEU A 125 15.37 6.72 11.53
CA LEU A 125 15.14 5.33 11.90
C LEU A 125 16.33 4.50 11.47
N LYS A 126 17.11 3.98 12.43
CA LYS A 126 18.31 3.17 12.22
C LYS A 126 17.98 1.68 12.16
N GLU A 127 17.12 1.22 13.10
CA GLU A 127 16.63 -0.15 13.14
C GLU A 127 15.14 -0.19 13.42
N ILE A 128 14.46 -1.03 12.67
CA ILE A 128 13.02 -1.25 12.77
C ILE A 128 12.70 -2.74 12.76
N ASP A 129 11.60 -3.12 13.38
CA ASP A 129 10.98 -4.43 13.23
C ASP A 129 9.73 -4.27 12.36
N MET A 130 9.82 -4.71 11.11
CA MET A 130 8.78 -4.50 10.12
C MET A 130 7.77 -5.64 10.17
N SER A 131 6.49 -5.33 10.40
CA SER A 131 5.42 -6.31 10.52
C SER A 131 4.59 -6.48 9.24
N GLU A 132 4.41 -5.39 8.49
CA GLU A 132 3.54 -5.38 7.32
C GLU A 132 3.95 -4.36 6.26
N VAL A 133 3.49 -4.63 5.04
CA VAL A 133 3.39 -3.67 3.94
C VAL A 133 1.94 -3.61 3.49
N SER A 134 1.42 -2.41 3.27
CA SER A 134 0.03 -2.20 2.92
C SER A 134 -0.15 -1.50 1.59
N ILE A 135 -1.09 -2.01 0.78
CA ILE A 135 -1.63 -1.31 -0.38
C ILE A 135 -2.71 -0.35 0.12
N LEU A 136 -2.69 0.90 -0.36
CA LEU A 136 -3.61 1.94 0.06
C LEU A 136 -4.58 2.34 -1.03
N SER A 137 -5.86 2.52 -0.66
CA SER A 137 -6.89 3.18 -1.48
C SER A 137 -7.25 4.58 -0.99
N VAL A 138 -6.76 4.98 0.19
CA VAL A 138 -6.97 6.29 0.79
C VAL A 138 -5.69 7.12 0.68
N ASN A 139 -5.82 8.45 0.69
CA ASN A 139 -4.65 9.32 0.62
C ASN A 139 -3.75 9.10 1.83
N PRO A 140 -2.44 8.89 1.60
CA PRO A 140 -1.47 8.67 2.67
C PRO A 140 -1.42 9.76 3.75
N ALA A 141 -1.78 11.01 3.43
CA ALA A 141 -1.82 12.12 4.38
C ALA A 141 -2.66 11.87 5.65
N TYR A 142 -3.56 10.91 5.62
CA TYR A 142 -4.40 10.55 6.77
C TYR A 142 -3.87 9.36 7.60
N ILE A 143 -2.74 8.75 7.19
CA ILE A 143 -2.25 7.49 7.78
C ILE A 143 -0.94 7.68 8.58
N ALA A 144 -0.45 8.90 8.73
CA ALA A 144 0.59 9.20 9.72
C ALA A 144 -0.02 9.23 11.14
N THR A 145 -0.74 8.17 11.50
CA THR A 145 -1.25 8.00 12.86
C THR A 145 -0.50 6.86 13.53
N SER A 146 0.13 7.18 14.66
CA SER A 146 0.56 6.16 15.61
C SER A 146 -0.68 5.43 16.09
N ILE A 147 -0.87 4.19 15.67
CA ILE A 147 -1.91 3.34 16.24
C ILE A 147 -1.32 2.77 17.52
N SER A 148 -1.63 3.40 18.66
CA SER A 148 -1.36 2.78 19.95
C SER A 148 -2.32 1.63 20.16
N VAL A 149 -1.83 0.40 20.06
CA VAL A 149 -2.55 -0.77 20.55
C VAL A 149 -2.28 -0.84 22.04
N ARG A 150 -3.28 -0.48 22.86
CA ARG A 150 -3.24 -0.72 24.32
C ARG A 150 -3.30 -2.22 24.55
N SER A 151 -2.17 -2.80 24.89
CA SER A 151 -2.09 -4.06 25.63
C SER A 151 -1.50 -3.75 27.02
N ASP A 152 -1.96 -4.44 28.06
CA ASP A 152 -1.58 -4.21 29.45
C ASP A 152 -0.10 -4.58 29.80
N ALA A 153 0.75 -4.73 28.80
CA ALA A 153 2.19 -4.98 28.93
C ALA A 153 2.92 -4.12 27.90
N GLU A 154 3.69 -3.15 28.39
CA GLU A 154 4.57 -2.23 27.66
C GLU A 154 4.03 -1.74 26.30
N GLU A 155 3.83 -0.42 26.15
CA GLU A 155 3.29 0.21 24.93
C GLU A 155 4.14 -0.12 23.71
N ASP A 156 3.84 -1.22 23.05
CA ASP A 156 4.35 -1.57 21.74
C ASP A 156 3.68 -0.67 20.68
N LEU A 157 4.23 0.53 20.49
CA LEU A 157 3.76 1.48 19.48
C LEU A 157 4.07 0.93 18.09
N LEU A 158 3.06 0.40 17.42
CA LEU A 158 3.14 0.10 16.00
C LEU A 158 3.01 1.41 15.22
N GLU A 159 4.07 1.78 14.52
CA GLU A 159 4.10 2.97 13.68
C GLU A 159 3.81 2.58 12.22
N CYS A 160 3.00 3.38 11.52
CA CYS A 160 2.72 3.20 10.10
C CYS A 160 3.20 4.43 9.32
N ARG A 161 3.85 4.20 8.18
CA ARG A 161 4.32 5.24 7.28
C ARG A 161 3.91 4.93 5.85
N SER A 162 3.37 5.93 5.21
CA SER A 162 3.01 5.86 3.81
C SER A 162 3.98 6.68 2.97
N ASN A 163 4.25 6.19 1.76
CA ASN A 163 5.16 6.84 0.85
C ASN A 163 4.46 7.94 0.04
N GLU A 164 4.18 9.09 0.66
CA GLU A 164 3.78 10.28 -0.08
C GLU A 164 4.92 10.91 -0.89
N SER A 165 6.14 10.52 -0.58
CA SER A 165 7.35 11.09 -1.17
C SER A 165 7.84 10.36 -2.41
N ALA A 166 7.38 9.15 -2.69
CA ALA A 166 7.60 8.51 -3.97
C ALA A 166 6.64 9.13 -5.00
N THR A 167 6.99 10.28 -5.50
CA THR A 167 6.37 10.92 -6.68
C THR A 167 6.71 10.16 -7.95
N GLY A 168 6.66 8.84 -7.91
CA GLY A 168 6.58 8.01 -9.09
C GLY A 168 5.17 8.15 -9.66
N LYS A 169 5.08 8.47 -10.94
CA LYS A 169 3.83 8.44 -11.69
C LYS A 169 3.16 7.09 -11.46
N LEU A 170 1.88 7.09 -11.07
CA LEU A 170 1.10 5.89 -10.98
C LEU A 170 0.83 5.40 -12.40
N GLU A 171 1.38 4.24 -12.76
CA GLU A 171 1.19 3.59 -14.05
C GLU A 171 0.24 2.42 -13.89
N TYR A 172 -0.78 2.35 -14.75
CA TYR A 172 -1.75 1.28 -14.77
C TYR A 172 -1.75 0.61 -16.15
N ASP A 173 -1.59 -0.70 -16.16
CA ASP A 173 -1.80 -1.57 -17.31
C ASP A 173 -2.97 -2.51 -16.98
N ILE A 174 -4.12 -2.24 -17.61
CA ILE A 174 -5.36 -2.94 -17.33
C ILE A 174 -5.81 -3.61 -18.61
N GLU A 175 -5.88 -4.94 -18.59
CA GLU A 175 -6.46 -5.73 -19.68
C GLU A 175 -7.96 -5.39 -19.75
N GLU A 176 -8.38 -4.73 -20.85
CA GLU A 176 -9.79 -4.50 -21.12
C GLU A 176 -10.48 -5.85 -21.30
N ARG A 177 -11.34 -6.23 -20.36
CA ARG A 177 -12.26 -7.34 -20.58
C ARG A 177 -13.10 -6.96 -21.78
N SER A 178 -12.92 -7.66 -22.90
CA SER A 178 -13.84 -7.61 -24.02
C SER A 178 -15.23 -7.89 -23.43
N LYS A 179 -16.05 -6.84 -23.31
CA LYS A 179 -17.48 -7.01 -23.06
C LYS A 179 -17.97 -7.84 -24.24
N SER A 180 -18.20 -9.13 -24.02
CA SER A 180 -18.95 -9.93 -24.96
C SER A 180 -20.31 -9.25 -25.10
N ASP A 181 -20.57 -8.68 -26.27
CA ASP A 181 -21.82 -8.04 -26.67
C ASP A 181 -22.98 -9.06 -26.85
N ASP A 182 -23.08 -10.03 -25.95
CA ASP A 182 -24.04 -11.13 -26.08
C ASP A 182 -25.37 -10.91 -25.34
N ASN A 183 -25.74 -9.68 -24.96
CA ASN A 183 -27.00 -9.50 -24.23
C ASN A 183 -27.91 -8.37 -24.74
N LYS A 184 -27.64 -7.74 -25.89
CA LYS A 184 -28.54 -6.72 -26.45
C LYS A 184 -29.46 -7.19 -27.56
N GLU A 185 -29.10 -8.22 -28.31
CA GLU A 185 -29.97 -8.69 -29.40
C GLU A 185 -31.13 -9.59 -28.94
N THR A 186 -30.94 -10.40 -27.92
CA THR A 186 -32.00 -11.28 -27.40
C THR A 186 -33.09 -10.52 -26.60
N SER A 187 -32.77 -9.41 -25.98
CA SER A 187 -33.75 -8.60 -25.24
C SER A 187 -34.68 -7.83 -26.16
N ASN A 188 -34.16 -7.25 -27.24
CA ASN A 188 -34.97 -6.49 -28.21
C ASN A 188 -35.92 -7.36 -29.03
N LYS A 189 -35.51 -8.57 -29.38
CA LYS A 189 -36.37 -9.51 -30.12
C LYS A 189 -37.58 -9.98 -29.30
N LYS A 190 -37.36 -10.23 -28.00
CA LYS A 190 -38.40 -10.65 -27.07
C LYS A 190 -39.40 -9.52 -26.78
N TYR A 191 -38.98 -8.27 -26.74
CA TYR A 191 -39.88 -7.11 -26.61
C TYR A 191 -40.72 -6.86 -27.86
N HIS A 192 -40.16 -7.01 -29.05
CA HIS A 192 -40.88 -6.87 -30.32
C HIS A 192 -41.95 -7.95 -30.50
N ASP A 193 -41.66 -9.18 -30.12
CA ASP A 193 -42.66 -10.29 -30.21
C ASP A 193 -43.81 -10.13 -29.23
N ILE A 194 -43.56 -9.56 -28.06
CA ILE A 194 -44.65 -9.25 -27.08
C ILE A 194 -45.55 -8.10 -27.59
N LEU A 195 -44.97 -7.04 -28.16
CA LEU A 195 -45.71 -5.92 -28.71
C LEU A 195 -46.57 -6.30 -29.90
N ASN A 196 -46.10 -7.24 -30.77
CA ASN A 196 -46.86 -7.73 -31.89
C ASN A 196 -48.02 -8.65 -31.49
N LYS A 197 -47.89 -9.37 -30.36
CA LYS A 197 -48.99 -10.22 -29.82
C LYS A 197 -50.08 -9.40 -29.09
N MET A 198 -49.81 -8.16 -28.69
CA MET A 198 -50.78 -7.28 -28.06
C MET A 198 -51.58 -6.43 -29.07
N LYS A 199 -51.25 -6.50 -30.37
CA LYS A 199 -51.94 -5.74 -31.44
C LYS A 199 -52.79 -6.63 -32.38
N ALA A 200 -52.93 -7.90 -32.09
CA ALA A 200 -53.78 -8.87 -32.78
C ALA A 200 -54.96 -9.27 -31.85
#